data_414268a884ee8395d7bef2b00c3b4e33
#
_entry.id   414268a884ee8395d7bef2b00c3b4e33
#
_cell.length_a   1.000
_cell.length_b   1.000
_cell.length_c   1.000
_cell.angle_alpha   90.00
_cell.angle_beta   90.00
_cell.angle_gamma   90.00
#
_symmetry.space_group_name_H-M   'P 1'
#
loop_
_entity.id
_entity.type
_entity.pdbx_description
1 polymer ?
#
loop_
_entity_poly.entity_id
_entity_poly.type
_entity_poly.pdbx_seq_one_letter_code
_entity_poly.pdbx_strand_id
1 'polypeptide(L)'
;MKLRYISDLHLELIKSFQINEFIEQISPNQDEICILSGDIGNPYSKNYDIFMKYINESFKKTFIIAGNHEYYNNNKTIEETNEFLVNYFKQYSNISFLNNTFEYYEEYCFVGSTLWSNIKNPNYKINDMYAIKDFDYIKYNSNNQMCINFLENTVKNNNNLIVITHHVPSNDLIDSKYKVSNMILYNQWFYCDMDNFIEKNKDKIKCWFYGHTHTSSIKSINNIPFLCNPIGYQNENIHNNFTKTFIL
;
A
#
# COMPACT_ATOMS: atom_id res chain seq x y z
N MET A 1 6.04 -16.17 -12.17
CA MET A 1 4.87 -15.86 -11.31
C MET A 1 4.14 -14.65 -11.87
N LYS A 2 2.80 -14.66 -11.93
CA LYS A 2 2.00 -13.54 -12.44
C LYS A 2 1.36 -12.80 -11.27
N LEU A 3 1.68 -11.51 -11.11
CA LEU A 3 1.25 -10.66 -10.02
C LEU A 3 0.24 -9.62 -10.54
N ARG A 4 -1.03 -9.69 -10.08
CA ARG A 4 -2.01 -8.61 -10.20
C ARG A 4 -1.72 -7.59 -9.13
N TYR A 5 -1.70 -6.29 -9.43
CA TYR A 5 -1.43 -5.28 -8.42
C TYR A 5 -2.38 -4.10 -8.53
N ILE A 6 -2.92 -3.69 -7.39
CA ILE A 6 -3.93 -2.63 -7.26
C ILE A 6 -3.69 -1.91 -5.93
N SER A 7 -3.97 -0.62 -5.88
CA SER A 7 -3.99 0.20 -4.67
C SER A 7 -5.06 1.28 -4.73
N ASP A 8 -5.26 1.98 -3.63
CA ASP A 8 -6.07 3.20 -3.56
C ASP A 8 -7.50 2.99 -4.12
N LEU A 9 -8.18 1.93 -3.65
CA LEU A 9 -9.55 1.61 -4.06
C LEU A 9 -10.59 2.52 -3.40
N HIS A 10 -10.31 2.98 -2.17
CA HIS A 10 -11.17 3.88 -1.40
C HIS A 10 -12.63 3.41 -1.30
N LEU A 11 -12.82 2.16 -0.90
CA LEU A 11 -14.16 1.54 -0.80
C LEU A 11 -15.11 2.27 0.14
N GLU A 12 -14.59 3.10 1.06
CA GLU A 12 -15.38 3.99 1.91
C GLU A 12 -16.13 5.05 1.13
N LEU A 13 -15.70 5.37 -0.09
CA LEU A 13 -16.33 6.34 -0.98
C LEU A 13 -17.31 5.70 -1.97
N ILE A 14 -17.33 4.36 -2.05
CA ILE A 14 -18.25 3.62 -2.92
C ILE A 14 -19.58 3.45 -2.21
N LYS A 15 -20.68 3.80 -2.88
CA LYS A 15 -22.01 3.58 -2.33
C LYS A 15 -22.30 2.09 -2.19
N SER A 16 -22.89 1.67 -1.08
CA SER A 16 -23.07 0.25 -0.77
C SER A 16 -23.85 -0.55 -1.83
N PHE A 17 -24.73 0.10 -2.60
CA PHE A 17 -25.46 -0.58 -3.68
C PHE A 17 -24.63 -0.74 -4.98
N GLN A 18 -23.48 -0.07 -5.08
CA GLN A 18 -22.56 -0.12 -6.24
C GLN A 18 -21.38 -1.05 -6.02
N ILE A 19 -21.19 -1.57 -4.80
CA ILE A 19 -19.97 -2.34 -4.45
C ILE A 19 -19.79 -3.57 -5.33
N ASN A 20 -20.86 -4.31 -5.63
CA ASN A 20 -20.76 -5.52 -6.44
C ASN A 20 -20.32 -5.21 -7.88
N GLU A 21 -20.94 -4.20 -8.51
CA GLU A 21 -20.55 -3.74 -9.85
C GLU A 21 -19.10 -3.23 -9.88
N PHE A 22 -18.68 -2.56 -8.82
CA PHE A 22 -17.30 -2.07 -8.69
C PHE A 22 -16.29 -3.22 -8.61
N ILE A 23 -16.51 -4.21 -7.75
CA ILE A 23 -15.55 -5.31 -7.54
C ILE A 23 -15.49 -6.27 -8.72
N GLU A 24 -16.57 -6.45 -9.50
CA GLU A 24 -16.62 -7.28 -10.70
C GLU A 24 -15.60 -6.83 -11.78
N GLN A 25 -15.23 -5.55 -11.79
CA GLN A 25 -14.20 -5.01 -12.71
C GLN A 25 -12.81 -5.62 -12.49
N ILE A 26 -12.55 -6.18 -11.30
CA ILE A 26 -11.27 -6.80 -10.97
C ILE A 26 -11.01 -8.08 -11.78
N SER A 27 -12.05 -8.75 -12.24
CA SER A 27 -11.96 -9.97 -13.08
C SER A 27 -11.13 -11.08 -12.41
N PRO A 28 -11.75 -11.99 -11.65
CA PRO A 28 -11.06 -13.05 -10.92
C PRO A 28 -10.12 -13.89 -11.78
N ASN A 29 -8.99 -14.30 -11.23
CA ASN A 29 -8.06 -15.22 -11.86
C ASN A 29 -7.29 -16.05 -10.84
N GLN A 30 -7.61 -17.34 -10.72
CA GLN A 30 -7.02 -18.28 -9.79
C GLN A 30 -5.56 -18.65 -10.09
N ASP A 31 -5.02 -18.25 -11.25
CA ASP A 31 -3.62 -18.43 -11.59
C ASP A 31 -2.74 -17.23 -11.20
N GLU A 32 -3.35 -16.16 -10.68
CA GLU A 32 -2.65 -14.94 -10.30
C GLU A 32 -2.53 -14.80 -8.77
N ILE A 33 -1.46 -14.15 -8.35
CA ILE A 33 -1.29 -13.62 -7.00
C ILE A 33 -1.70 -12.16 -7.02
N CYS A 34 -2.51 -11.74 -6.06
CA CYS A 34 -2.96 -10.37 -5.94
C CYS A 34 -2.11 -9.60 -4.92
N ILE A 35 -1.70 -8.38 -5.27
CA ILE A 35 -1.01 -7.43 -4.41
C ILE A 35 -1.93 -6.23 -4.18
N LEU A 36 -2.28 -5.98 -2.93
CA LEU A 36 -3.10 -4.85 -2.51
C LEU A 36 -2.24 -3.89 -1.68
N SER A 37 -1.79 -2.80 -2.32
CA SER A 37 -0.78 -1.89 -1.75
C SER A 37 -1.39 -0.75 -0.93
N GLY A 38 -2.43 -1.04 -0.13
CA GLY A 38 -3.04 -0.10 0.81
C GLY A 38 -4.12 0.82 0.21
N ASP A 39 -4.77 1.57 1.09
CA ASP A 39 -5.92 2.43 0.79
C ASP A 39 -7.05 1.67 0.09
N ILE A 40 -7.30 0.47 0.57
CA ILE A 40 -8.41 -0.35 0.11
C ILE A 40 -9.73 0.23 0.62
N GLY A 41 -9.71 0.72 1.86
CA GLY A 41 -10.83 1.41 2.46
C GLY A 41 -10.96 1.21 3.96
N ASN A 42 -12.03 1.77 4.56
CA ASN A 42 -12.29 1.63 5.98
C ASN A 42 -12.57 0.15 6.35
N PRO A 43 -11.71 -0.51 7.15
CA PRO A 43 -11.80 -1.94 7.43
C PRO A 43 -13.01 -2.33 8.30
N TYR A 44 -13.67 -1.36 8.91
CA TYR A 44 -14.90 -1.57 9.70
C TYR A 44 -16.17 -1.45 8.85
N SER A 45 -16.04 -1.18 7.55
CA SER A 45 -17.18 -0.99 6.66
C SER A 45 -17.67 -2.31 6.05
N LYS A 46 -18.96 -2.37 5.74
CA LYS A 46 -19.54 -3.49 5.02
C LYS A 46 -18.94 -3.68 3.62
N ASN A 47 -18.57 -2.59 2.95
CA ASN A 47 -17.96 -2.66 1.63
C ASN A 47 -16.61 -3.38 1.67
N TYR A 48 -15.81 -3.12 2.72
CA TYR A 48 -14.54 -3.78 2.94
C TYR A 48 -14.72 -5.30 3.12
N ASP A 49 -15.69 -5.71 3.94
CA ASP A 49 -15.99 -7.13 4.19
C ASP A 49 -16.46 -7.85 2.90
N ILE A 50 -17.34 -7.23 2.12
CA ILE A 50 -17.78 -7.77 0.81
C ILE A 50 -16.58 -7.93 -0.13
N PHE A 51 -15.73 -6.91 -0.22
CA PHE A 51 -14.55 -6.92 -1.06
C PHE A 51 -13.56 -8.02 -0.65
N MET A 52 -13.24 -8.17 0.65
CA MET A 52 -12.28 -9.17 1.10
C MET A 52 -12.78 -10.61 0.87
N LYS A 53 -14.08 -10.86 1.02
CA LYS A 53 -14.68 -12.15 0.66
C LYS A 53 -14.51 -12.46 -0.82
N TYR A 54 -14.80 -11.48 -1.67
CA TYR A 54 -14.61 -11.60 -3.11
C TYR A 54 -13.14 -11.88 -3.48
N ILE A 55 -12.20 -11.13 -2.92
CA ILE A 55 -10.75 -11.31 -3.18
C ILE A 55 -10.26 -12.69 -2.73
N ASN A 56 -10.74 -13.18 -1.58
CA ASN A 56 -10.36 -14.51 -1.09
C ASN A 56 -10.75 -15.64 -2.06
N GLU A 57 -11.84 -15.45 -2.80
CA GLU A 57 -12.33 -16.41 -3.79
C GLU A 57 -11.76 -16.17 -5.20
N SER A 58 -11.15 -15.00 -5.44
CA SER A 58 -10.79 -14.53 -6.79
C SER A 58 -9.37 -14.90 -7.21
N PHE A 59 -8.44 -15.08 -6.26
CA PHE A 59 -7.02 -15.24 -6.53
C PHE A 59 -6.41 -16.44 -5.80
N LYS A 60 -5.32 -16.96 -6.34
CA LYS A 60 -4.56 -18.08 -5.75
C LYS A 60 -4.01 -17.72 -4.37
N LYS A 61 -3.52 -16.49 -4.23
CA LYS A 61 -3.01 -15.89 -2.99
C LYS A 61 -3.14 -14.38 -3.09
N THR A 62 -3.36 -13.72 -1.96
CA THR A 62 -3.36 -12.25 -1.89
C THR A 62 -2.45 -11.79 -0.76
N PHE A 63 -1.60 -10.80 -1.06
CA PHE A 63 -0.83 -10.05 -0.07
C PHE A 63 -1.40 -8.64 0.02
N ILE A 64 -1.75 -8.22 1.22
CA ILE A 64 -2.36 -6.92 1.48
C ILE A 64 -1.63 -6.20 2.61
N ILE A 65 -1.49 -4.90 2.47
CA ILE A 65 -1.03 -3.98 3.51
C ILE A 65 -2.09 -2.91 3.77
N ALA A 66 -1.97 -2.20 4.89
CA ALA A 66 -2.75 -0.98 5.12
C ALA A 66 -2.05 0.24 4.50
N GLY A 67 -2.83 1.17 3.93
CA GLY A 67 -2.42 2.54 3.66
C GLY A 67 -2.80 3.48 4.82
N ASN A 68 -2.92 4.78 4.56
CA ASN A 68 -3.35 5.72 5.59
C ASN A 68 -4.89 5.78 5.72
N HIS A 69 -5.65 5.50 4.67
CA HIS A 69 -7.11 5.52 4.71
C HIS A 69 -7.74 4.39 5.53
N GLU A 70 -7.04 3.28 5.77
CA GLU A 70 -7.50 2.26 6.70
C GLU A 70 -7.69 2.80 8.12
N TYR A 71 -7.03 3.90 8.47
CA TYR A 71 -7.10 4.54 9.79
C TYR A 71 -8.03 5.77 9.85
N TYR A 72 -8.68 6.12 8.73
CA TYR A 72 -9.49 7.34 8.66
C TYR A 72 -10.88 7.16 9.27
N ASN A 73 -11.30 8.14 10.07
CA ASN A 73 -12.67 8.36 10.54
C ASN A 73 -13.37 7.13 11.16
N ASN A 74 -12.62 6.14 11.64
CA ASN A 74 -13.15 4.93 12.24
C ASN A 74 -13.22 4.97 13.77
N ASN A 75 -12.88 6.11 14.36
CA ASN A 75 -12.84 6.35 15.82
C ASN A 75 -11.91 5.36 16.58
N LYS A 76 -10.89 4.84 15.90
CA LYS A 76 -9.87 3.94 16.43
C LYS A 76 -8.47 4.53 16.23
N THR A 77 -7.55 4.21 17.12
CA THR A 77 -6.14 4.58 16.93
C THR A 77 -5.49 3.69 15.86
N ILE A 78 -4.28 4.04 15.45
CA ILE A 78 -3.49 3.21 14.51
C ILE A 78 -3.27 1.82 15.12
N GLU A 79 -2.93 1.73 16.40
CA GLU A 79 -2.66 0.49 17.11
C GLU A 79 -3.91 -0.39 17.19
N GLU A 80 -5.06 0.18 17.59
CA GLU A 80 -6.34 -0.53 17.64
C GLU A 80 -6.75 -1.07 16.26
N THR A 81 -6.52 -0.30 15.20
CA THR A 81 -6.84 -0.71 13.82
C THR A 81 -5.89 -1.80 13.33
N ASN A 82 -4.60 -1.70 13.65
CA ASN A 82 -3.63 -2.75 13.34
C ASN A 82 -3.99 -4.07 14.01
N GLU A 83 -4.34 -4.04 15.31
CA GLU A 83 -4.78 -5.23 16.03
C GLU A 83 -6.05 -5.84 15.41
N PHE A 84 -7.01 -4.98 15.07
CA PHE A 84 -8.23 -5.41 14.38
C PHE A 84 -7.89 -6.11 13.05
N LEU A 85 -7.08 -5.49 12.18
CA LEU A 85 -6.72 -6.05 10.87
C LEU A 85 -5.98 -7.39 11.00
N VAL A 86 -5.02 -7.49 11.91
CA VAL A 86 -4.32 -8.77 12.19
C VAL A 86 -5.31 -9.88 12.58
N ASN A 87 -6.30 -9.56 13.40
CA ASN A 87 -7.32 -10.54 13.82
C ASN A 87 -8.34 -10.82 12.71
N TYR A 88 -8.76 -9.79 11.97
CA TYR A 88 -9.72 -9.90 10.88
C TYR A 88 -9.24 -10.84 9.78
N PHE A 89 -7.97 -10.75 9.38
CA PHE A 89 -7.44 -11.56 8.29
C PHE A 89 -7.18 -13.03 8.66
N LYS A 90 -7.18 -13.41 9.95
CA LYS A 90 -7.06 -14.82 10.37
C LYS A 90 -8.17 -15.74 9.83
N GLN A 91 -9.31 -15.19 9.46
CA GLN A 91 -10.42 -15.96 8.89
C GLN A 91 -10.21 -16.39 7.43
N TYR A 92 -9.23 -15.77 6.73
CA TYR A 92 -8.96 -16.02 5.32
C TYR A 92 -7.70 -16.86 5.14
N SER A 93 -7.81 -17.97 4.43
CA SER A 93 -6.65 -18.84 4.13
C SER A 93 -5.76 -18.32 3.01
N ASN A 94 -6.35 -17.56 2.08
CA ASN A 94 -5.68 -17.09 0.87
C ASN A 94 -5.17 -15.65 0.97
N ILE A 95 -5.52 -14.91 2.03
CA ILE A 95 -5.12 -13.52 2.22
C ILE A 95 -4.13 -13.41 3.37
N SER A 96 -2.96 -12.84 3.11
CA SER A 96 -1.97 -12.50 4.12
C SER A 96 -1.88 -10.99 4.30
N PHE A 97 -2.25 -10.51 5.48
CA PHE A 97 -2.06 -9.11 5.88
C PHE A 97 -0.65 -8.92 6.41
N LEU A 98 0.10 -8.04 5.74
CA LEU A 98 1.48 -7.75 6.07
C LEU A 98 1.56 -6.35 6.70
N ASN A 99 1.84 -6.29 8.00
CA ASN A 99 2.05 -5.05 8.74
C ASN A 99 3.40 -5.09 9.46
N ASN A 100 4.44 -4.60 8.81
CA ASN A 100 5.82 -4.78 9.22
C ASN A 100 6.13 -6.26 9.47
N THR A 101 5.70 -7.11 8.54
CA THR A 101 5.91 -8.55 8.53
C THR A 101 6.25 -9.03 7.12
N PHE A 102 6.69 -10.28 7.02
CA PHE A 102 6.94 -10.91 5.73
C PHE A 102 6.42 -12.35 5.73
N GLU A 103 6.20 -12.88 4.53
CA GLU A 103 5.81 -14.26 4.29
C GLU A 103 6.56 -14.81 3.09
N TYR A 104 7.01 -16.07 3.18
CA TYR A 104 7.56 -16.77 2.03
C TYR A 104 6.44 -17.41 1.22
N TYR A 105 6.50 -17.20 -0.08
CA TYR A 105 5.64 -17.87 -1.03
C TYR A 105 6.47 -18.28 -2.25
N GLU A 106 6.52 -19.58 -2.53
CA GLU A 106 7.47 -20.18 -3.47
C GLU A 106 8.91 -19.75 -3.09
N GLU A 107 9.73 -19.31 -4.05
CA GLU A 107 11.13 -18.84 -3.81
C GLU A 107 11.24 -17.36 -3.42
N TYR A 108 10.12 -16.66 -3.22
CA TYR A 108 10.10 -15.22 -2.94
C TYR A 108 9.73 -14.93 -1.49
N CYS A 109 10.29 -13.83 -0.98
CA CYS A 109 9.95 -13.26 0.31
C CYS A 109 9.08 -12.00 0.07
N PHE A 110 7.78 -12.10 0.36
CA PHE A 110 6.86 -10.96 0.29
C PHE A 110 6.94 -10.17 1.59
N VAL A 111 7.30 -8.90 1.48
CA VAL A 111 7.58 -8.01 2.61
C VAL A 111 6.63 -6.84 2.56
N GLY A 112 5.82 -6.65 3.62
CA GLY A 112 4.79 -5.62 3.64
C GLY A 112 4.91 -4.61 4.78
N SER A 113 4.71 -3.34 4.46
CA SER A 113 4.75 -2.20 5.39
C SER A 113 3.93 -1.03 4.84
N THR A 114 3.21 -0.31 5.70
CA THR A 114 2.63 0.99 5.29
C THR A 114 3.71 1.99 4.85
N LEU A 115 4.92 1.84 5.38
CA LEU A 115 6.07 2.72 5.14
C LEU A 115 5.74 4.19 5.36
N TRP A 116 5.14 4.52 6.52
CA TRP A 116 4.80 5.90 6.85
C TRP A 116 5.89 6.89 6.44
N SER A 117 5.51 8.04 5.93
CA SER A 117 6.44 9.11 5.56
C SER A 117 7.05 9.78 6.80
N ASN A 118 8.06 10.63 6.61
CA ASN A 118 8.70 11.38 7.70
C ASN A 118 8.36 12.88 7.59
N ILE A 119 7.55 13.36 8.51
CA ILE A 119 7.10 14.76 8.55
C ILE A 119 8.21 15.64 9.13
N LYS A 120 8.77 16.50 8.30
CA LYS A 120 9.81 17.48 8.69
C LYS A 120 9.22 18.80 9.15
N ASN A 121 8.07 19.20 8.58
CA ASN A 121 7.39 20.44 8.91
C ASN A 121 5.87 20.21 9.04
N PRO A 122 5.34 20.13 10.27
CA PRO A 122 3.92 19.87 10.53
C PRO A 122 2.99 21.05 10.19
N ASN A 123 3.53 22.21 9.77
CA ASN A 123 2.69 23.35 9.35
C ASN A 123 2.02 23.10 7.99
N TYR A 124 2.57 22.20 7.14
CA TYR A 124 1.93 21.76 5.89
C TYR A 124 0.97 20.63 6.21
N LYS A 125 -0.30 20.98 6.43
CA LYS A 125 -1.33 20.06 6.91
C LYS A 125 -1.99 19.29 5.78
N ILE A 126 -2.26 18.01 6.02
CA ILE A 126 -3.05 17.14 5.14
C ILE A 126 -4.17 16.43 5.94
N ASN A 127 -4.97 15.65 5.23
CA ASN A 127 -6.12 14.97 5.82
C ASN A 127 -5.77 14.01 6.95
N ASP A 128 -4.59 13.35 6.92
CA ASP A 128 -4.12 12.45 7.98
C ASP A 128 -4.24 13.08 9.37
N MET A 129 -3.88 14.35 9.46
CA MET A 129 -3.89 15.08 10.74
C MET A 129 -5.28 15.24 11.36
N TYR A 130 -6.33 15.12 10.57
CA TYR A 130 -7.72 15.31 10.98
C TYR A 130 -8.52 14.02 11.01
N ALA A 131 -8.17 13.09 10.13
CA ALA A 131 -8.91 11.86 9.91
C ALA A 131 -8.42 10.68 10.76
N ILE A 132 -7.13 10.67 11.13
CA ILE A 132 -6.55 9.66 12.02
C ILE A 132 -6.83 10.06 13.46
N LYS A 133 -7.44 9.16 14.23
CA LYS A 133 -7.74 9.41 15.64
C LYS A 133 -6.45 9.61 16.46
N ASP A 134 -6.49 10.61 17.34
CA ASP A 134 -5.38 10.97 18.24
C ASP A 134 -4.05 11.18 17.48
N PHE A 135 -4.15 11.78 16.27
CA PHE A 135 -2.98 12.06 15.44
C PHE A 135 -1.94 12.88 16.20
N ASP A 136 -0.73 12.40 16.23
CA ASP A 136 0.45 13.07 16.75
C ASP A 136 1.62 12.85 15.78
N TYR A 137 2.24 13.94 15.31
CA TYR A 137 3.29 13.84 14.29
C TYR A 137 4.58 13.19 14.80
N ILE A 138 4.83 13.20 16.13
CA ILE A 138 5.99 12.53 16.72
C ILE A 138 5.76 11.01 16.67
N LYS A 139 4.56 10.56 17.04
CA LYS A 139 4.16 9.15 16.91
C LYS A 139 4.15 8.71 15.44
N TYR A 140 3.65 9.56 14.56
CA TYR A 140 3.66 9.29 13.11
C TYR A 140 5.10 9.05 12.60
N ASN A 141 6.04 9.93 12.96
CA ASN A 141 7.45 9.78 12.62
C ASN A 141 8.10 8.57 13.31
N SER A 142 7.65 8.19 14.50
CA SER A 142 8.07 6.94 15.15
C SER A 142 7.63 5.72 14.37
N ASN A 143 6.40 5.72 13.83
CA ASN A 143 5.91 4.66 12.94
C ASN A 143 6.74 4.58 11.65
N ASN A 144 7.12 5.71 11.05
CA ASN A 144 8.07 5.73 9.93
C ASN A 144 9.36 5.00 10.28
N GLN A 145 9.98 5.33 11.43
CA GLN A 145 11.24 4.70 11.84
C GLN A 145 11.08 3.20 12.10
N MET A 146 9.94 2.76 12.65
CA MET A 146 9.65 1.33 12.84
C MET A 146 9.56 0.61 11.48
N CYS A 147 8.94 1.21 10.48
CA CYS A 147 8.86 0.65 9.13
C CYS A 147 10.25 0.50 8.49
N ILE A 148 11.09 1.54 8.59
CA ILE A 148 12.46 1.50 8.07
C ILE A 148 13.27 0.40 8.76
N ASN A 149 13.27 0.37 10.09
CA ASN A 149 14.01 -0.64 10.88
C ASN A 149 13.55 -2.07 10.53
N PHE A 150 12.26 -2.26 10.31
CA PHE A 150 11.72 -3.55 9.87
C PHE A 150 12.30 -3.98 8.52
N LEU A 151 12.26 -3.09 7.51
CA LEU A 151 12.80 -3.38 6.18
C LEU A 151 14.30 -3.64 6.23
N GLU A 152 15.07 -2.82 6.96
CA GLU A 152 16.52 -3.00 7.13
C GLU A 152 16.88 -4.32 7.81
N ASN A 153 16.10 -4.77 8.79
CA ASN A 153 16.34 -6.04 9.46
C ASN A 153 15.93 -7.23 8.58
N THR A 154 14.81 -7.11 7.85
CA THR A 154 14.32 -8.18 6.99
C THR A 154 15.29 -8.47 5.86
N VAL A 155 15.84 -7.45 5.21
CA VAL A 155 16.76 -7.62 4.07
C VAL A 155 18.09 -8.27 4.44
N LYS A 156 18.52 -8.21 5.71
CA LYS A 156 19.80 -8.83 6.15
C LYS A 156 19.83 -10.33 5.88
N ASN A 157 18.73 -11.00 6.15
CA ASN A 157 18.62 -12.46 6.15
C ASN A 157 17.77 -13.02 5.00
N ASN A 158 17.27 -12.16 4.09
CA ASN A 158 16.37 -12.56 3.03
C ASN A 158 16.88 -12.08 1.66
N ASN A 159 16.57 -12.87 0.64
CA ASN A 159 16.81 -12.56 -0.77
C ASN A 159 15.51 -12.75 -1.55
N ASN A 160 15.49 -12.41 -2.84
CA ASN A 160 14.32 -12.49 -3.70
C ASN A 160 13.10 -11.75 -3.10
N LEU A 161 13.33 -10.53 -2.59
CA LEU A 161 12.29 -9.75 -1.95
C LEU A 161 11.33 -9.16 -2.98
N ILE A 162 10.02 -9.33 -2.71
CA ILE A 162 8.94 -8.57 -3.32
C ILE A 162 8.44 -7.62 -2.25
N VAL A 163 8.77 -6.34 -2.39
CA VAL A 163 8.44 -5.34 -1.37
C VAL A 163 7.12 -4.68 -1.71
N ILE A 164 6.26 -4.53 -0.71
CA ILE A 164 4.93 -3.93 -0.83
C ILE A 164 4.83 -2.81 0.21
N THR A 165 4.70 -1.57 -0.26
CA THR A 165 4.49 -0.41 0.62
C THR A 165 3.31 0.41 0.16
N HIS A 166 2.77 1.25 1.05
CA HIS A 166 1.75 2.21 0.63
C HIS A 166 2.38 3.54 0.25
N HIS A 167 3.10 4.18 1.19
CA HIS A 167 3.83 5.40 0.84
C HIS A 167 4.95 5.11 -0.15
N VAL A 168 5.25 6.11 -0.94
CA VAL A 168 6.24 6.05 -2.02
C VAL A 168 7.65 5.91 -1.43
N PRO A 169 8.47 4.95 -1.88
CA PRO A 169 9.78 4.72 -1.26
C PRO A 169 10.90 5.64 -1.75
N SER A 170 10.64 6.50 -2.73
CA SER A 170 11.65 7.43 -3.28
C SER A 170 10.97 8.68 -3.85
N ASN A 171 11.62 9.83 -3.67
CA ASN A 171 11.16 11.07 -4.30
C ASN A 171 11.15 10.97 -5.84
N ASP A 172 12.00 10.14 -6.45
CA ASP A 172 12.06 9.97 -7.90
C ASP A 172 10.80 9.33 -8.49
N LEU A 173 10.04 8.64 -7.66
CA LEU A 173 8.76 8.02 -8.04
C LEU A 173 7.58 9.00 -7.99
N ILE A 174 7.71 10.13 -7.29
CA ILE A 174 6.70 11.19 -7.28
C ILE A 174 6.56 11.79 -8.69
N ASP A 175 5.33 12.00 -9.12
CA ASP A 175 5.05 12.62 -10.42
C ASP A 175 5.56 14.07 -10.47
N SER A 176 6.08 14.47 -11.62
CA SER A 176 6.65 15.81 -11.83
C SER A 176 5.65 16.95 -11.57
N LYS A 177 4.35 16.70 -11.79
CA LYS A 177 3.28 17.66 -11.49
C LYS A 177 3.22 18.07 -10.01
N TYR A 178 3.69 17.21 -9.09
CA TYR A 178 3.75 17.46 -7.65
C TYR A 178 5.10 18.00 -7.17
N LYS A 179 6.10 18.14 -8.08
CA LYS A 179 7.44 18.66 -7.76
C LYS A 179 7.58 20.15 -8.04
N VAL A 180 6.48 20.85 -8.29
CA VAL A 180 6.46 22.26 -8.65
C VAL A 180 5.84 23.14 -7.56
N SER A 181 6.32 24.40 -7.45
CA SER A 181 5.75 25.44 -6.57
C SER A 181 5.47 24.95 -5.13
N ASN A 182 4.30 25.32 -4.59
CA ASN A 182 3.90 25.00 -3.22
C ASN A 182 3.64 23.49 -3.01
N MET A 183 3.39 22.72 -4.06
CA MET A 183 3.11 21.28 -3.96
C MET A 183 4.31 20.51 -3.42
N ILE A 184 5.54 20.93 -3.72
CA ILE A 184 6.77 20.26 -3.25
C ILE A 184 6.85 20.18 -1.72
N LEU A 185 6.27 21.15 -1.02
CA LEU A 185 6.31 21.23 0.44
C LEU A 185 5.42 20.17 1.10
N TYR A 186 4.41 19.69 0.39
CA TYR A 186 3.53 18.61 0.83
C TYR A 186 4.09 17.22 0.55
N ASN A 187 5.10 17.07 -0.32
CA ASN A 187 5.65 15.77 -0.68
C ASN A 187 6.22 15.00 0.52
N GLN A 188 6.60 15.68 1.61
CA GLN A 188 7.01 15.04 2.84
C GLN A 188 5.95 14.07 3.42
N TRP A 189 4.68 14.20 3.04
CA TRP A 189 3.59 13.33 3.45
C TRP A 189 3.42 12.11 2.56
N PHE A 190 4.00 12.13 1.36
CA PHE A 190 3.76 11.15 0.33
C PHE A 190 4.88 10.13 0.18
N TYR A 191 6.12 10.46 0.57
CA TYR A 191 7.22 9.53 0.39
C TYR A 191 8.08 9.37 1.64
N CYS A 192 8.67 8.20 1.76
CA CYS A 192 9.75 7.86 2.68
C CYS A 192 11.04 7.77 1.87
N ASP A 193 12.10 8.46 2.31
CA ASP A 193 13.39 8.44 1.61
C ASP A 193 14.12 7.11 1.88
N MET A 194 13.97 6.16 0.94
CA MET A 194 14.61 4.85 0.98
C MET A 194 15.72 4.70 -0.07
N ASP A 195 16.19 5.78 -0.70
CA ASP A 195 17.14 5.71 -1.82
C ASP A 195 18.43 4.97 -1.45
N ASN A 196 19.00 5.24 -0.28
CA ASN A 196 20.16 4.52 0.22
C ASN A 196 19.90 3.03 0.50
N PHE A 197 18.70 2.70 1.01
CA PHE A 197 18.29 1.31 1.23
C PHE A 197 18.15 0.56 -0.10
N ILE A 198 17.52 1.18 -1.08
CA ILE A 198 17.31 0.65 -2.43
C ILE A 198 18.66 0.35 -3.09
N GLU A 199 19.58 1.33 -3.10
CA GLU A 199 20.92 1.16 -3.70
C GLU A 199 21.70 0.02 -3.05
N LYS A 200 21.73 -0.04 -1.71
CA LYS A 200 22.49 -1.06 -0.97
C LYS A 200 21.94 -2.48 -1.15
N ASN A 201 20.66 -2.62 -1.47
CA ASN A 201 19.98 -3.91 -1.48
C ASN A 201 19.43 -4.29 -2.87
N LYS A 202 19.87 -3.61 -3.93
CA LYS A 202 19.35 -3.80 -5.29
C LYS A 202 19.42 -5.23 -5.80
N ASP A 203 20.43 -5.99 -5.41
CA ASP A 203 20.60 -7.38 -5.85
C ASP A 203 19.63 -8.36 -5.14
N LYS A 204 19.02 -7.92 -4.04
CA LYS A 204 18.10 -8.72 -3.23
C LYS A 204 16.62 -8.45 -3.55
N ILE A 205 16.29 -7.27 -4.08
CA ILE A 205 14.92 -6.83 -4.35
C ILE A 205 14.58 -7.14 -5.81
N LYS A 206 13.51 -7.90 -6.04
CA LYS A 206 13.04 -8.28 -7.37
C LYS A 206 12.09 -7.25 -7.97
N CYS A 207 11.18 -6.71 -7.13
CA CYS A 207 10.29 -5.62 -7.49
C CYS A 207 9.73 -4.95 -6.24
N TRP A 208 9.15 -3.75 -6.43
CA TRP A 208 8.55 -2.96 -5.37
C TRP A 208 7.18 -2.42 -5.81
N PHE A 209 6.13 -2.81 -5.10
CA PHE A 209 4.78 -2.29 -5.29
C PHE A 209 4.50 -1.17 -4.31
N TYR A 210 3.82 -0.11 -4.75
CA TYR A 210 3.45 1.02 -3.90
C TYR A 210 2.13 1.67 -4.36
N GLY A 211 1.56 2.56 -3.53
CA GLY A 211 0.33 3.31 -3.78
C GLY A 211 0.45 4.79 -3.48
N HIS A 212 -0.59 5.38 -2.91
CA HIS A 212 -0.68 6.69 -2.29
C HIS A 212 -0.66 7.90 -3.24
N THR A 213 0.03 7.85 -4.36
CA THR A 213 0.19 9.03 -5.24
C THR A 213 -0.92 9.21 -6.26
N HIS A 214 -1.85 8.29 -6.35
CA HIS A 214 -2.90 8.24 -7.37
C HIS A 214 -2.35 8.49 -8.80
N THR A 215 -1.12 8.07 -9.04
CA THR A 215 -0.48 8.16 -10.35
C THR A 215 0.04 6.80 -10.77
N SER A 216 -0.62 6.19 -11.77
CA SER A 216 -0.19 4.89 -12.29
C SER A 216 1.19 5.01 -12.95
N SER A 217 2.12 4.19 -12.52
CA SER A 217 3.48 4.20 -13.06
C SER A 217 4.16 2.83 -13.03
N ILE A 218 5.09 2.65 -13.95
CA ILE A 218 6.11 1.61 -13.92
C ILE A 218 7.43 2.31 -14.18
N LYS A 219 8.30 2.36 -13.18
CA LYS A 219 9.62 2.98 -13.27
C LYS A 219 10.68 2.00 -12.81
N SER A 220 11.93 2.20 -13.22
CA SER A 220 13.07 1.42 -12.75
C SER A 220 14.05 2.32 -12.01
N ILE A 221 14.45 1.94 -10.80
CA ILE A 221 15.55 2.55 -10.05
C ILE A 221 16.54 1.44 -9.72
N ASN A 222 17.81 1.61 -10.08
CA ASN A 222 18.86 0.61 -9.84
C ASN A 222 18.53 -0.79 -10.39
N ASN A 223 17.86 -0.84 -11.56
CA ASN A 223 17.32 -2.03 -12.22
C ASN A 223 16.19 -2.75 -11.45
N ILE A 224 15.68 -2.20 -10.37
CA ILE A 224 14.50 -2.71 -9.67
C ILE A 224 13.26 -2.07 -10.29
N PRO A 225 12.25 -2.85 -10.73
CA PRO A 225 10.97 -2.32 -11.16
C PRO A 225 10.14 -1.85 -9.95
N PHE A 226 9.67 -0.60 -10.02
CA PHE A 226 8.73 0.03 -9.08
C PHE A 226 7.37 0.19 -9.77
N LEU A 227 6.31 -0.37 -9.16
CA LEU A 227 5.01 -0.52 -9.78
C LEU A 227 3.92 0.10 -8.91
N CYS A 228 3.15 1.01 -9.51
CA CYS A 228 2.00 1.65 -8.88
C CYS A 228 0.79 1.55 -9.82
N ASN A 229 -0.34 1.10 -9.28
CA ASN A 229 -1.59 1.00 -10.03
C ASN A 229 -2.78 1.40 -9.14
N PRO A 230 -2.90 2.70 -8.84
CA PRO A 230 -4.00 3.22 -8.05
C PRO A 230 -5.29 3.24 -8.88
N ILE A 231 -6.40 2.96 -8.25
CA ILE A 231 -7.72 3.21 -8.82
C ILE A 231 -8.11 4.67 -8.58
N GLY A 232 -7.79 5.20 -7.39
CA GLY A 232 -8.00 6.61 -7.06
C GLY A 232 -9.46 6.99 -6.82
N TYR A 233 -9.68 8.28 -6.63
CA TYR A 233 -11.03 8.80 -6.42
C TYR A 233 -11.82 8.87 -7.74
N GLN A 234 -13.14 8.73 -7.66
CA GLN A 234 -14.04 8.74 -8.83
C GLN A 234 -13.92 10.00 -9.73
N ASN A 235 -13.46 11.11 -9.16
CA ASN A 235 -13.33 12.40 -9.86
C ASN A 235 -11.91 12.68 -10.41
N GLU A 236 -10.97 11.76 -10.28
CA GLU A 236 -9.57 11.98 -10.69
C GLU A 236 -9.27 11.63 -12.14
N ASN A 237 -10.23 11.21 -12.94
CA ASN A 237 -10.03 10.81 -14.34
C ASN A 237 -8.85 9.86 -14.57
N ILE A 238 -8.55 9.02 -13.59
CA ILE A 238 -7.51 8.00 -13.70
C ILE A 238 -8.05 6.92 -14.64
N HIS A 239 -7.24 6.48 -15.60
CA HIS A 239 -7.57 5.32 -16.42
C HIS A 239 -7.46 4.06 -15.55
N ASN A 240 -8.56 3.70 -14.91
CA ASN A 240 -8.65 2.59 -13.99
C ASN A 240 -8.34 1.28 -14.71
N ASN A 241 -7.29 0.59 -14.30
CA ASN A 241 -6.95 -0.71 -14.83
C ASN A 241 -6.91 -1.76 -13.71
N PHE A 242 -8.07 -2.36 -13.46
CA PHE A 242 -8.23 -3.41 -12.45
C PHE A 242 -7.52 -4.73 -12.81
N THR A 243 -7.06 -4.88 -14.04
CA THR A 243 -6.49 -6.13 -14.55
C THR A 243 -4.98 -6.04 -14.83
N LYS A 244 -4.32 -4.97 -14.39
CA LYS A 244 -2.89 -4.76 -14.61
C LYS A 244 -2.05 -5.80 -13.89
N THR A 245 -1.12 -6.43 -14.61
CA THR A 245 -0.26 -7.51 -14.08
C THR A 245 1.21 -7.23 -14.34
N PHE A 246 2.04 -7.85 -13.52
CA PHE A 246 3.49 -7.91 -13.67
C PHE A 246 3.93 -9.39 -13.66
N ILE A 247 4.90 -9.73 -14.49
CA ILE A 247 5.46 -11.09 -14.57
C ILE A 247 6.89 -11.03 -14.01
N LEU A 248 7.13 -11.85 -12.97
CA LEU A 248 8.44 -12.14 -12.43
C LEU A 248 9.14 -13.23 -13.22
#